data_dcdf4f355ac8e4f1e1b5b3baeb65712b
#
_entry.id   dcdf4f355ac8e4f1e1b5b3baeb65712b
#
_cell.length_a   1.000
_cell.length_b   1.000
_cell.length_c   1.000
_cell.angle_alpha   90.00
_cell.angle_beta   90.00
_cell.angle_gamma   90.00
#
_symmetry.space_group_name_H-M   'P 1'
#
loop_
_entity.id
_entity.type
_entity.pdbx_description
1 polymer ?
#
loop_
_entity_poly.entity_id
_entity_poly.type
_entity_poly.pdbx_seq_one_letter_code
_entity_poly.pdbx_strand_id
1 'polypeptide(L)'
;MVDTTTMVDKTGVDKTTTGEKKLTPADIRGVFIRSNLFQGSWNFERMQALGFCFSMVPAIRRLYPENSEERKQAIKRHLEFFNTQPFVAAPILGVTLAMEEQKANGAEIDDAAINGIKVGLMGPLAGVGDPIFWGTVRPVLAALGAGIAMSGSLLGPLLFFVLFNLVRLLTRYYGVAYGYSKGVNIVSDMDGGLLQKLTEGASILGLFVMGALVNKWTHVNIPVVVSKITNPAGETTVTTVQTILDQLMPGLVPLLLTFGCMWLLRRKVNALWIIMGFFAIGIFGYWIGFLAP
;
A
#
# COMPACT_ATOMS: atom_id res chain seq x y z
N MET A 1 -40.60 -15.25 -51.45
CA MET A 1 -39.31 -14.83 -52.01
C MET A 1 -38.99 -13.50 -51.37
N VAL A 2 -38.15 -13.48 -50.37
CA VAL A 2 -37.68 -12.25 -49.72
C VAL A 2 -36.19 -12.16 -50.03
N ASP A 3 -35.85 -11.12 -50.75
CA ASP A 3 -34.51 -10.84 -51.27
C ASP A 3 -33.65 -10.27 -50.12
N THR A 4 -32.61 -11.01 -49.74
CA THR A 4 -31.65 -10.60 -48.71
C THR A 4 -30.47 -9.95 -49.40
N THR A 5 -30.56 -8.64 -49.62
CA THR A 5 -29.45 -7.84 -50.15
C THR A 5 -28.43 -7.62 -49.05
N THR A 6 -27.36 -8.36 -49.10
CA THR A 6 -26.16 -8.15 -48.27
C THR A 6 -25.47 -6.86 -48.68
N MET A 7 -25.57 -5.81 -47.87
CA MET A 7 -24.73 -4.62 -48.01
C MET A 7 -23.31 -4.93 -47.52
N VAL A 8 -22.38 -5.13 -48.43
CA VAL A 8 -20.95 -5.19 -48.15
C VAL A 8 -20.42 -3.76 -48.18
N ASP A 9 -19.98 -3.28 -47.01
CA ASP A 9 -19.24 -2.03 -46.93
C ASP A 9 -17.83 -2.21 -47.50
N LYS A 10 -17.35 -1.21 -48.25
CA LYS A 10 -16.12 -1.25 -49.05
C LYS A 10 -14.81 -1.25 -48.25
N THR A 11 -14.86 -1.44 -46.92
CA THR A 11 -13.66 -1.45 -46.06
C THR A 11 -13.18 -2.83 -45.65
N GLY A 12 -13.84 -3.92 -46.13
CA GLY A 12 -13.31 -5.28 -45.98
C GLY A 12 -13.04 -5.77 -44.53
N VAL A 13 -13.55 -5.10 -43.53
CA VAL A 13 -13.43 -5.54 -42.12
C VAL A 13 -14.65 -6.37 -41.76
N ASP A 14 -14.47 -7.66 -41.67
CA ASP A 14 -15.47 -8.61 -41.20
C ASP A 14 -15.85 -8.27 -39.72
N LYS A 15 -17.00 -7.62 -39.54
CA LYS A 15 -17.58 -7.29 -38.23
C LYS A 15 -18.39 -8.45 -37.64
N THR A 16 -18.02 -9.68 -37.91
CA THR A 16 -18.70 -10.85 -37.38
C THR A 16 -17.93 -11.40 -36.16
N THR A 17 -18.63 -11.39 -35.01
CA THR A 17 -18.31 -11.97 -33.70
C THR A 17 -17.54 -11.09 -32.70
N THR A 18 -18.13 -9.97 -32.29
CA THR A 18 -17.79 -9.34 -31.02
C THR A 18 -18.73 -9.81 -29.91
N GLY A 19 -18.60 -11.06 -29.49
CA GLY A 19 -19.08 -11.43 -28.16
C GLY A 19 -18.34 -10.59 -27.12
N GLU A 20 -19.08 -10.04 -26.15
CA GLU A 20 -18.53 -9.27 -25.04
C GLU A 20 -17.37 -10.05 -24.39
N LYS A 21 -16.17 -9.45 -24.37
CA LYS A 21 -14.99 -10.06 -23.77
C LYS A 21 -15.08 -9.92 -22.25
N LYS A 22 -15.21 -11.03 -21.55
CA LYS A 22 -15.38 -11.05 -20.10
C LYS A 22 -14.30 -11.89 -19.44
N LEU A 23 -13.75 -11.38 -18.35
CA LEU A 23 -12.82 -12.12 -17.50
C LEU A 23 -13.56 -13.20 -16.73
N THR A 24 -12.99 -14.39 -16.72
CA THR A 24 -13.54 -15.53 -15.96
C THR A 24 -12.99 -15.54 -14.54
N PRO A 25 -13.66 -16.24 -13.60
CA PRO A 25 -13.12 -16.48 -12.27
C PRO A 25 -11.73 -17.15 -12.28
N ALA A 26 -11.43 -17.94 -13.34
CA ALA A 26 -10.11 -18.55 -13.52
C ALA A 26 -9.03 -17.52 -13.83
N ASP A 27 -9.35 -16.50 -14.65
CA ASP A 27 -8.44 -15.41 -14.96
C ASP A 27 -8.13 -14.57 -13.71
N ILE A 28 -9.17 -14.21 -12.94
CA ILE A 28 -9.03 -13.46 -11.68
C ILE A 28 -8.22 -14.25 -10.66
N ARG A 29 -8.46 -15.57 -10.55
CA ARG A 29 -7.64 -16.45 -9.70
C ARG A 29 -6.20 -16.51 -10.21
N GLY A 30 -5.99 -16.55 -11.51
CA GLY A 30 -4.66 -16.49 -12.14
C GLY A 30 -3.91 -15.22 -11.77
N VAL A 31 -4.58 -14.06 -11.75
CA VAL A 31 -4.03 -12.78 -11.30
C VAL A 31 -3.66 -12.84 -9.81
N PHE A 32 -4.55 -13.34 -8.96
CA PHE A 32 -4.29 -13.53 -7.54
C PHE A 32 -3.06 -14.42 -7.29
N ILE A 33 -2.96 -15.57 -7.95
CA ILE A 33 -1.81 -16.48 -7.78
C ILE A 33 -0.51 -15.78 -8.17
N ARG A 34 -0.46 -15.11 -9.33
CA ARG A 34 0.72 -14.39 -9.83
C ARG A 34 1.10 -13.19 -8.98
N SER A 35 0.11 -12.52 -8.38
CA SER A 35 0.36 -11.41 -7.48
C SER A 35 1.21 -11.78 -6.25
N ASN A 36 1.32 -13.07 -5.92
CA ASN A 36 2.21 -13.52 -4.85
C ASN A 36 3.70 -13.38 -5.19
N LEU A 37 4.03 -13.26 -6.47
CA LEU A 37 5.38 -13.00 -6.98
C LEU A 37 5.61 -11.52 -7.32
N PHE A 38 4.80 -10.63 -6.78
CA PHE A 38 4.74 -9.20 -7.12
C PHE A 38 6.08 -8.47 -6.99
N GLN A 39 6.91 -8.84 -6.03
CA GLN A 39 8.24 -8.27 -5.80
C GLN A 39 9.39 -9.16 -6.30
N GLY A 40 9.11 -10.24 -7.04
CA GLY A 40 10.14 -11.17 -7.51
C GLY A 40 11.17 -10.58 -8.47
N SER A 41 10.84 -9.43 -9.07
CA SER A 41 11.70 -8.70 -10.02
C SER A 41 11.76 -7.21 -9.69
N TRP A 42 11.80 -6.88 -8.42
CA TRP A 42 11.90 -5.50 -7.95
C TRP A 42 13.21 -4.85 -8.40
N ASN A 43 13.15 -3.59 -8.84
CA ASN A 43 14.31 -2.80 -9.26
C ASN A 43 14.11 -1.32 -8.95
N PHE A 44 15.18 -0.53 -8.92
CA PHE A 44 15.11 0.90 -8.56
C PHE A 44 14.41 1.77 -9.59
N GLU A 45 14.46 1.41 -10.88
CA GLU A 45 13.91 2.25 -11.95
C GLU A 45 12.38 2.24 -11.94
N ARG A 46 11.77 1.05 -11.81
CA ARG A 46 10.33 0.84 -11.98
C ARG A 46 9.65 0.16 -10.80
N MET A 47 10.40 -0.13 -9.74
CA MET A 47 9.96 -0.76 -8.50
C MET A 47 9.22 -2.09 -8.73
N GLN A 48 7.91 -2.11 -8.60
CA GLN A 48 7.05 -3.29 -8.67
C GLN A 48 6.39 -3.46 -10.05
N ALA A 49 6.71 -2.63 -11.04
CA ALA A 49 6.02 -2.58 -12.34
C ALA A 49 6.00 -3.93 -13.06
N LEU A 50 7.14 -4.64 -13.11
CA LEU A 50 7.19 -5.95 -13.77
C LEU A 50 6.32 -6.99 -13.06
N GLY A 51 6.29 -6.97 -11.72
CA GLY A 51 5.39 -7.82 -10.92
C GLY A 51 3.92 -7.51 -11.14
N PHE A 52 3.57 -6.21 -11.30
CA PHE A 52 2.23 -5.77 -11.66
C PHE A 52 1.84 -6.32 -13.04
N CYS A 53 2.66 -6.07 -14.06
CA CYS A 53 2.45 -6.57 -15.42
C CYS A 53 2.34 -8.11 -15.45
N PHE A 54 3.25 -8.82 -14.77
CA PHE A 54 3.20 -10.28 -14.67
C PHE A 54 1.90 -10.79 -14.04
N SER A 55 1.39 -10.08 -13.04
CA SER A 55 0.10 -10.43 -12.43
C SER A 55 -1.06 -10.25 -13.41
N MET A 56 -1.02 -9.23 -14.28
CA MET A 56 -2.07 -8.94 -15.27
C MET A 56 -2.08 -9.89 -16.48
N VAL A 57 -1.02 -10.70 -16.71
CA VAL A 57 -0.88 -11.55 -17.91
C VAL A 57 -2.10 -12.45 -18.19
N PRO A 58 -2.76 -13.11 -17.21
CA PRO A 58 -3.93 -13.93 -17.51
C PRO A 58 -5.06 -13.13 -18.18
N ALA A 59 -5.33 -11.93 -17.65
CA ALA A 59 -6.35 -11.03 -18.18
C ALA A 59 -5.96 -10.48 -19.57
N ILE A 60 -4.73 -10.01 -19.73
CA ILE A 60 -4.23 -9.47 -21.00
C ILE A 60 -4.32 -10.53 -22.11
N ARG A 61 -4.00 -11.78 -21.81
CA ARG A 61 -4.09 -12.88 -22.79
C ARG A 61 -5.52 -13.19 -23.22
N ARG A 62 -6.48 -13.03 -22.31
CA ARG A 62 -7.90 -13.24 -22.63
C ARG A 62 -8.52 -12.08 -23.39
N LEU A 63 -8.18 -10.85 -22.99
CA LEU A 63 -8.81 -9.65 -23.52
C LEU A 63 -8.28 -9.23 -24.91
N TYR A 64 -6.99 -9.46 -25.15
CA TYR A 64 -6.32 -8.99 -26.37
C TYR A 64 -5.75 -10.13 -27.19
N PRO A 65 -5.97 -10.13 -28.53
CA PRO A 65 -5.44 -11.17 -29.43
C PRO A 65 -3.92 -11.29 -29.35
N GLU A 66 -3.43 -12.45 -29.68
CA GLU A 66 -1.98 -12.69 -29.73
C GLU A 66 -1.33 -11.82 -30.81
N ASN A 67 -0.18 -11.22 -30.48
CA ASN A 67 0.59 -10.32 -31.35
C ASN A 67 -0.13 -9.03 -31.79
N SER A 68 -1.29 -8.70 -31.21
CA SER A 68 -1.98 -7.44 -31.53
C SER A 68 -1.27 -6.23 -30.92
N GLU A 69 -1.45 -5.06 -31.52
CA GLU A 69 -0.90 -3.79 -31.01
C GLU A 69 -1.54 -3.42 -29.67
N GLU A 70 -2.83 -3.73 -29.50
CA GLU A 70 -3.54 -3.51 -28.23
C GLU A 70 -2.90 -4.30 -27.07
N ARG A 71 -2.49 -5.57 -27.34
CA ARG A 71 -1.77 -6.38 -26.35
C ARG A 71 -0.42 -5.78 -26.00
N LYS A 72 0.34 -5.31 -26.98
CA LYS A 72 1.64 -4.65 -26.75
C LYS A 72 1.48 -3.38 -25.93
N GLN A 73 0.47 -2.57 -26.25
CA GLN A 73 0.17 -1.35 -25.50
C GLN A 73 -0.27 -1.67 -24.08
N ALA A 74 -1.10 -2.71 -23.85
CA ALA A 74 -1.48 -3.17 -22.53
C ALA A 74 -0.26 -3.57 -21.68
N ILE A 75 0.67 -4.33 -22.27
CA ILE A 75 1.93 -4.70 -21.60
C ILE A 75 2.75 -3.44 -21.27
N LYS A 76 2.89 -2.51 -22.21
CA LYS A 76 3.68 -1.29 -22.03
C LYS A 76 3.15 -0.44 -20.89
N ARG A 77 1.82 -0.16 -20.82
CA ARG A 77 1.23 0.65 -19.72
C ARG A 77 1.32 -0.03 -18.35
N HIS A 78 1.40 -1.36 -18.29
CA HIS A 78 1.58 -2.06 -17.01
C HIS A 78 3.04 -2.22 -16.60
N LEU A 79 4.00 -1.91 -17.47
CA LEU A 79 5.42 -1.81 -17.15
C LEU A 79 5.85 -0.40 -16.69
N GLU A 80 4.92 0.56 -16.61
CA GLU A 80 5.19 1.87 -16.04
C GLU A 80 5.40 1.78 -14.53
N PHE A 81 6.11 2.77 -13.96
CA PHE A 81 6.44 2.84 -12.54
C PHE A 81 5.23 2.52 -11.65
N PHE A 82 5.44 1.61 -10.71
CA PHE A 82 4.45 1.26 -9.71
C PHE A 82 5.14 0.84 -8.42
N ASN A 83 4.71 1.42 -7.29
CA ASN A 83 5.23 1.05 -5.97
C ASN A 83 4.20 1.32 -4.88
N THR A 84 3.78 0.27 -4.19
CA THR A 84 2.88 0.36 -3.04
C THR A 84 3.14 -0.81 -2.10
N GLN A 85 2.44 -0.86 -0.97
CA GLN A 85 2.49 -2.02 -0.09
C GLN A 85 1.98 -3.26 -0.85
N PRO A 86 2.80 -4.34 -0.96
CA PRO A 86 2.55 -5.42 -1.92
C PRO A 86 1.29 -6.23 -1.69
N PHE A 87 0.71 -6.24 -0.48
CA PHE A 87 -0.51 -7.00 -0.19
C PHE A 87 -1.76 -6.18 -0.50
N VAL A 88 -1.73 -4.88 -0.24
CA VAL A 88 -2.81 -3.95 -0.61
C VAL A 88 -2.69 -3.38 -2.02
N ALA A 89 -1.72 -3.82 -2.83
CA ALA A 89 -1.74 -3.65 -4.27
C ALA A 89 -2.93 -4.39 -4.94
N ALA A 90 -3.48 -5.40 -4.26
CA ALA A 90 -4.51 -6.28 -4.79
C ALA A 90 -5.81 -5.55 -5.22
N PRO A 91 -6.37 -4.59 -4.48
CA PRO A 91 -7.49 -3.78 -4.96
C PRO A 91 -7.17 -3.01 -6.24
N ILE A 92 -5.96 -2.46 -6.37
CA ILE A 92 -5.54 -1.73 -7.59
C ILE A 92 -5.51 -2.68 -8.78
N LEU A 93 -4.97 -3.89 -8.61
CA LEU A 93 -5.02 -4.93 -9.64
C LEU A 93 -6.46 -5.22 -10.06
N GLY A 94 -7.38 -5.37 -9.10
CA GLY A 94 -8.79 -5.62 -9.37
C GLY A 94 -9.46 -4.50 -10.18
N VAL A 95 -9.29 -3.25 -9.76
CA VAL A 95 -9.84 -2.09 -10.50
C VAL A 95 -9.23 -2.02 -11.90
N THR A 96 -7.93 -2.21 -12.03
CA THR A 96 -7.24 -2.20 -13.33
C THR A 96 -7.75 -3.32 -14.25
N LEU A 97 -8.07 -4.51 -13.71
CA LEU A 97 -8.69 -5.60 -14.47
C LEU A 97 -10.04 -5.19 -15.06
N ALA A 98 -10.89 -4.53 -14.26
CA ALA A 98 -12.18 -4.05 -14.72
C ALA A 98 -12.03 -2.99 -15.84
N MET A 99 -11.08 -2.08 -15.69
CA MET A 99 -10.80 -1.06 -16.73
C MET A 99 -10.28 -1.69 -18.02
N GLU A 100 -9.38 -2.66 -17.94
CA GLU A 100 -8.89 -3.39 -19.11
C GLU A 100 -10.01 -4.14 -19.83
N GLU A 101 -10.91 -4.76 -19.08
CA GLU A 101 -12.08 -5.44 -19.63
C GLU A 101 -13.00 -4.46 -20.36
N GLN A 102 -13.32 -3.31 -19.76
CA GLN A 102 -14.15 -2.28 -20.39
C GLN A 102 -13.48 -1.71 -21.64
N LYS A 103 -12.18 -1.39 -21.57
CA LYS A 103 -11.39 -0.92 -22.71
C LYS A 103 -11.39 -1.92 -23.85
N ALA A 104 -11.21 -3.21 -23.56
CA ALA A 104 -11.23 -4.28 -24.56
C ALA A 104 -12.60 -4.47 -25.22
N ASN A 105 -13.67 -3.99 -24.58
CA ASN A 105 -15.04 -3.98 -25.10
C ASN A 105 -15.42 -2.66 -25.77
N GLY A 106 -14.46 -1.76 -25.99
CA GLY A 106 -14.66 -0.54 -26.76
C GLY A 106 -15.06 0.68 -25.94
N ALA A 107 -14.96 0.64 -24.61
CA ALA A 107 -15.11 1.84 -23.78
C ALA A 107 -13.99 2.85 -24.08
N GLU A 108 -14.33 4.14 -24.13
CA GLU A 108 -13.40 5.24 -24.35
C GLU A 108 -12.50 5.50 -23.13
N ILE A 109 -11.69 4.50 -22.77
CA ILE A 109 -10.72 4.58 -21.68
C ILE A 109 -9.33 4.70 -22.29
N ASP A 110 -8.67 5.82 -22.09
CA ASP A 110 -7.29 6.01 -22.52
C ASP A 110 -6.28 5.35 -21.58
N ASP A 111 -5.03 5.25 -22.02
CA ASP A 111 -3.95 4.67 -21.21
C ASP A 111 -3.62 5.54 -20.01
N ALA A 112 -3.80 6.86 -20.13
CA ALA A 112 -3.58 7.81 -19.06
C ALA A 112 -4.58 7.64 -17.91
N ALA A 113 -5.84 7.32 -18.19
CA ALA A 113 -6.86 7.03 -17.18
C ALA A 113 -6.50 5.78 -16.37
N ILE A 114 -6.08 4.68 -17.04
CA ILE A 114 -5.65 3.45 -16.35
C ILE A 114 -4.43 3.72 -15.46
N ASN A 115 -3.45 4.45 -15.97
CA ASN A 115 -2.27 4.83 -15.18
C ASN A 115 -2.62 5.81 -14.06
N GLY A 116 -3.51 6.75 -14.29
CA GLY A 116 -4.00 7.70 -13.30
C GLY A 116 -4.55 7.00 -12.06
N ILE A 117 -5.35 5.94 -12.23
CA ILE A 117 -5.87 5.12 -11.12
C ILE A 117 -4.73 4.39 -10.40
N LYS A 118 -3.80 3.78 -11.13
CA LYS A 118 -2.64 3.10 -10.52
C LYS A 118 -1.83 4.07 -9.66
N VAL A 119 -1.47 5.23 -10.22
CA VAL A 119 -0.68 6.27 -9.53
C VAL A 119 -1.46 6.91 -8.38
N GLY A 120 -2.74 7.22 -8.61
CA GLY A 120 -3.60 7.85 -7.60
C GLY A 120 -3.80 7.00 -6.35
N LEU A 121 -3.90 5.69 -6.50
CA LEU A 121 -4.14 4.77 -5.38
C LEU A 121 -2.85 4.23 -4.73
N MET A 122 -1.70 4.24 -5.43
CA MET A 122 -0.50 3.59 -4.90
C MET A 122 0.03 4.24 -3.63
N GLY A 123 0.05 5.57 -3.54
CA GLY A 123 0.49 6.30 -2.35
C GLY A 123 -0.43 6.12 -1.14
N PRO A 124 -1.73 6.44 -1.27
CA PRO A 124 -2.71 6.25 -0.19
C PRO A 124 -2.76 4.81 0.34
N LEU A 125 -2.76 3.81 -0.55
CA LEU A 125 -2.76 2.41 -0.11
C LEU A 125 -1.44 1.97 0.51
N ALA A 126 -0.29 2.53 0.12
CA ALA A 126 0.95 2.34 0.85
C ALA A 126 0.84 2.90 2.28
N GLY A 127 0.31 4.13 2.42
CA GLY A 127 0.08 4.79 3.71
C GLY A 127 -0.82 4.00 4.67
N VAL A 128 -1.78 3.24 4.14
CA VAL A 128 -2.63 2.32 4.93
C VAL A 128 -1.95 0.97 5.16
N GLY A 129 -1.37 0.41 4.11
CA GLY A 129 -0.89 -0.96 4.10
C GLY A 129 0.39 -1.17 4.89
N ASP A 130 1.35 -0.25 4.76
CA ASP A 130 2.64 -0.38 5.45
C ASP A 130 2.49 -0.36 6.98
N PRO A 131 1.74 0.57 7.59
CA PRO A 131 1.47 0.53 9.02
C PRO A 131 0.73 -0.73 9.48
N ILE A 132 -0.24 -1.18 8.73
CA ILE A 132 -1.01 -2.38 9.08
C ILE A 132 -0.12 -3.61 9.03
N PHE A 133 0.58 -3.85 7.91
CA PHE A 133 1.32 -5.10 7.73
C PHE A 133 2.69 -5.08 8.41
N TRP A 134 3.49 -4.03 8.17
CA TRP A 134 4.85 -3.93 8.73
C TRP A 134 4.86 -3.38 10.13
N GLY A 135 3.91 -2.49 10.44
CA GLY A 135 3.80 -1.84 11.74
C GLY A 135 2.98 -2.58 12.78
N THR A 136 2.09 -3.48 12.38
CA THR A 136 1.16 -4.12 13.33
C THR A 136 1.12 -5.63 13.16
N VAL A 137 0.61 -6.15 12.04
CA VAL A 137 0.36 -7.59 11.87
C VAL A 137 1.64 -8.41 12.03
N ARG A 138 2.70 -8.02 11.32
CA ARG A 138 3.97 -8.75 11.36
C ARG A 138 4.65 -8.69 12.73
N PRO A 139 4.86 -7.54 13.38
CA PRO A 139 5.44 -7.49 14.72
C PRO A 139 4.63 -8.23 15.79
N VAL A 140 3.30 -8.08 15.78
CA VAL A 140 2.44 -8.77 16.77
C VAL A 140 2.54 -10.28 16.62
N LEU A 141 2.40 -10.80 15.41
CA LEU A 141 2.50 -12.24 15.17
C LEU A 141 3.91 -12.78 15.43
N ALA A 142 4.95 -11.97 15.11
CA ALA A 142 6.34 -12.34 15.41
C ALA A 142 6.60 -12.41 16.91
N ALA A 143 6.09 -11.45 17.69
CA ALA A 143 6.22 -11.45 19.15
C ALA A 143 5.51 -12.66 19.78
N LEU A 144 4.30 -12.97 19.33
CA LEU A 144 3.57 -14.17 19.76
C LEU A 144 4.35 -15.46 19.45
N GLY A 145 4.84 -15.56 18.20
CA GLY A 145 5.65 -16.70 17.78
C GLY A 145 6.96 -16.84 18.57
N ALA A 146 7.64 -15.74 18.79
CA ALA A 146 8.88 -15.71 19.59
C ALA A 146 8.63 -16.11 21.05
N GLY A 147 7.56 -15.59 21.67
CA GLY A 147 7.18 -15.97 23.05
C GLY A 147 6.98 -17.48 23.21
N ILE A 148 6.30 -18.13 22.27
CA ILE A 148 6.13 -19.59 22.26
C ILE A 148 7.47 -20.31 22.00
N ALA A 149 8.31 -19.77 21.11
CA ALA A 149 9.59 -20.37 20.75
C ALA A 149 10.61 -20.34 21.91
N MET A 150 10.50 -19.40 22.86
CA MET A 150 11.36 -19.32 24.04
C MET A 150 11.32 -20.58 24.92
N SER A 151 10.22 -21.35 24.87
CA SER A 151 10.11 -22.66 25.54
C SER A 151 10.72 -23.81 24.72
N GLY A 152 11.42 -23.53 23.61
CA GLY A 152 11.96 -24.55 22.70
C GLY A 152 10.94 -25.16 21.73
N SER A 153 9.72 -24.61 21.68
CA SER A 153 8.64 -25.15 20.86
C SER A 153 8.73 -24.64 19.41
N LEU A 154 8.71 -25.54 18.43
CA LEU A 154 8.62 -25.22 17.00
C LEU A 154 7.22 -24.68 16.61
N LEU A 155 6.23 -24.76 17.48
CA LEU A 155 4.90 -24.20 17.24
C LEU A 155 4.95 -22.67 17.09
N GLY A 156 5.90 -21.98 17.73
CA GLY A 156 6.04 -20.52 17.61
C GLY A 156 6.32 -20.06 16.19
N PRO A 157 7.42 -20.47 15.54
CA PRO A 157 7.71 -20.17 14.15
C PRO A 157 6.61 -20.63 13.17
N LEU A 158 6.02 -21.81 13.40
CA LEU A 158 4.95 -22.33 12.57
C LEU A 158 3.69 -21.45 12.66
N LEU A 159 3.30 -21.04 13.84
CA LEU A 159 2.17 -20.13 14.06
C LEU A 159 2.37 -18.81 13.34
N PHE A 160 3.54 -18.19 13.51
CA PHE A 160 3.88 -16.97 12.79
C PHE A 160 3.75 -17.16 11.27
N PHE A 161 4.36 -18.21 10.73
CA PHE A 161 4.34 -18.49 9.30
C PHE A 161 2.92 -18.68 8.77
N VAL A 162 2.11 -19.51 9.44
CA VAL A 162 0.74 -19.81 9.01
C VAL A 162 -0.16 -18.58 9.10
N LEU A 163 -0.20 -17.91 10.25
CA LEU A 163 -1.10 -16.77 10.46
C LEU A 163 -0.74 -15.59 9.57
N PHE A 164 0.55 -15.24 9.46
CA PHE A 164 0.96 -14.13 8.59
C PHE A 164 0.63 -14.40 7.13
N ASN A 165 0.89 -15.63 6.65
CA ASN A 165 0.54 -15.99 5.28
C ASN A 165 -0.98 -16.06 5.05
N LEU A 166 -1.75 -16.51 6.04
CA LEU A 166 -3.22 -16.51 5.96
C LEU A 166 -3.77 -15.08 5.78
N VAL A 167 -3.37 -14.14 6.64
CA VAL A 167 -3.78 -12.74 6.54
C VAL A 167 -3.37 -12.14 5.19
N ARG A 168 -2.14 -12.36 4.77
CA ARG A 168 -1.60 -11.87 3.48
C ARG A 168 -2.39 -12.41 2.28
N LEU A 169 -2.68 -13.71 2.27
CA LEU A 169 -3.40 -14.37 1.16
C LEU A 169 -4.86 -13.92 1.11
N LEU A 170 -5.54 -13.83 2.26
CA LEU A 170 -6.90 -13.33 2.34
C LEU A 170 -7.00 -11.88 1.84
N THR A 171 -6.10 -11.01 2.28
CA THR A 171 -6.05 -9.62 1.82
C THR A 171 -5.90 -9.52 0.30
N ARG A 172 -5.00 -10.32 -0.28
CA ARG A 172 -4.82 -10.34 -1.73
C ARG A 172 -6.03 -10.90 -2.48
N TYR A 173 -6.57 -12.02 -2.02
CA TYR A 173 -7.70 -12.65 -2.67
C TYR A 173 -8.93 -11.74 -2.70
N TYR A 174 -9.33 -11.28 -1.52
CA TYR A 174 -10.49 -10.37 -1.41
C TYR A 174 -10.20 -9.01 -2.04
N GLY A 175 -8.97 -8.52 -1.97
CA GLY A 175 -8.56 -7.26 -2.59
C GLY A 175 -8.73 -7.30 -4.11
N VAL A 176 -8.26 -8.33 -4.80
CA VAL A 176 -8.44 -8.48 -6.26
C VAL A 176 -9.92 -8.63 -6.61
N ALA A 177 -10.65 -9.51 -5.90
CA ALA A 177 -12.05 -9.78 -6.19
C ALA A 177 -12.93 -8.54 -5.95
N TYR A 178 -12.74 -7.84 -4.83
CA TYR A 178 -13.47 -6.63 -4.49
C TYR A 178 -13.12 -5.48 -5.44
N GLY A 179 -11.82 -5.29 -5.72
CA GLY A 179 -11.36 -4.27 -6.66
C GLY A 179 -11.94 -4.47 -8.05
N TYR A 180 -11.99 -5.69 -8.57
CA TYR A 180 -12.60 -6.00 -9.84
C TYR A 180 -14.12 -5.72 -9.83
N SER A 181 -14.84 -6.23 -8.81
CA SER A 181 -16.29 -6.02 -8.69
C SER A 181 -16.69 -4.55 -8.59
N LYS A 182 -15.90 -3.73 -7.87
CA LYS A 182 -16.15 -2.28 -7.73
C LYS A 182 -15.56 -1.48 -8.87
N GLY A 183 -14.50 -1.97 -9.52
CA GLY A 183 -13.87 -1.33 -10.66
C GLY A 183 -14.81 -1.14 -11.83
N VAL A 184 -15.73 -2.08 -12.08
CA VAL A 184 -16.77 -1.93 -13.10
C VAL A 184 -17.65 -0.69 -12.83
N ASN A 185 -18.04 -0.48 -11.57
CA ASN A 185 -18.84 0.69 -11.18
C ASN A 185 -18.01 1.99 -11.21
N ILE A 186 -16.73 1.93 -10.87
CA ILE A 186 -15.82 3.09 -10.94
C ILE A 186 -15.68 3.59 -12.39
N VAL A 187 -15.60 2.68 -13.34
CA VAL A 187 -15.52 3.03 -14.75
C VAL A 187 -16.81 3.69 -15.25
N SER A 188 -17.98 3.19 -14.84
CA SER A 188 -19.27 3.81 -15.20
C SER A 188 -19.48 5.18 -14.54
N ASP A 189 -18.82 5.45 -13.41
CA ASP A 189 -18.92 6.69 -12.63
C ASP A 189 -17.66 7.58 -12.77
N MET A 190 -16.86 7.45 -13.81
CA MET A 190 -15.63 8.24 -14.00
C MET A 190 -15.86 9.75 -13.90
N ASP A 191 -17.03 10.23 -14.34
CA ASP A 191 -17.44 11.64 -14.20
C ASP A 191 -17.90 12.02 -12.77
N GLY A 192 -18.22 11.04 -11.92
CA GLY A 192 -18.81 11.26 -10.59
C GLY A 192 -17.82 11.53 -9.45
N GLY A 193 -16.50 11.58 -9.71
CA GLY A 193 -15.47 11.85 -8.70
C GLY A 193 -15.30 10.74 -7.64
N LEU A 194 -15.84 9.55 -7.86
CA LEU A 194 -15.73 8.42 -6.93
C LEU A 194 -14.27 8.04 -6.67
N LEU A 195 -13.43 8.02 -7.71
CA LEU A 195 -12.00 7.76 -7.58
C LEU A 195 -11.31 8.78 -6.66
N GLN A 196 -11.66 10.07 -6.81
CA GLN A 196 -11.11 11.13 -5.97
C GLN A 196 -11.51 10.92 -4.51
N LYS A 197 -12.78 10.61 -4.24
CA LYS A 197 -13.28 10.31 -2.88
C LYS A 197 -12.61 9.07 -2.26
N LEU A 198 -12.37 8.02 -3.04
CA LEU A 198 -11.66 6.83 -2.58
C LEU A 198 -10.20 7.14 -2.24
N THR A 199 -9.53 7.91 -3.09
CA THR A 199 -8.14 8.33 -2.88
C THR A 199 -8.02 9.24 -1.64
N GLU A 200 -8.95 10.17 -1.48
CA GLU A 200 -9.01 11.06 -0.32
C GLU A 200 -9.29 10.28 0.98
N GLY A 201 -10.30 9.39 0.97
CA GLY A 201 -10.61 8.55 2.12
C GLY A 201 -9.46 7.62 2.52
N ALA A 202 -8.79 7.00 1.56
CA ALA A 202 -7.60 6.18 1.81
C ALA A 202 -6.44 7.03 2.36
N SER A 203 -6.26 8.25 1.88
CA SER A 203 -5.24 9.18 2.37
C SER A 203 -5.51 9.60 3.82
N ILE A 204 -6.75 9.95 4.15
CA ILE A 204 -7.17 10.29 5.51
C ILE A 204 -6.90 9.12 6.45
N LEU A 205 -7.34 7.91 6.08
CA LEU A 205 -7.11 6.71 6.88
C LEU A 205 -5.61 6.43 7.06
N GLY A 206 -4.81 6.56 5.99
CA GLY A 206 -3.36 6.37 6.04
C GLY A 206 -2.68 7.35 7.00
N LEU A 207 -3.03 8.64 6.91
CA LEU A 207 -2.50 9.67 7.81
C LEU A 207 -2.93 9.45 9.27
N PHE A 208 -4.16 9.01 9.50
CA PHE A 208 -4.64 8.67 10.84
C PHE A 208 -3.83 7.51 11.46
N VAL A 209 -3.63 6.43 10.72
CA VAL A 209 -2.85 5.29 11.17
C VAL A 209 -1.39 5.67 11.38
N MET A 210 -0.79 6.46 10.48
CA MET A 210 0.58 6.96 10.64
C MET A 210 0.72 7.82 11.90
N GLY A 211 -0.24 8.70 12.18
CA GLY A 211 -0.25 9.52 13.39
C GLY A 211 -0.24 8.68 14.67
N ALA A 212 -1.04 7.62 14.72
CA ALA A 212 -1.05 6.68 15.85
C ALA A 212 0.28 5.94 16.03
N LEU A 213 0.97 5.60 14.92
CA LEU A 213 2.26 4.91 14.97
C LEU A 213 3.42 5.79 15.38
N VAL A 214 3.37 7.10 15.13
CA VAL A 214 4.41 8.04 15.58
C VAL A 214 4.64 7.89 17.08
N ASN A 215 3.58 7.93 17.87
CA ASN A 215 3.72 7.77 19.33
C ASN A 215 4.12 6.36 19.77
N LYS A 216 3.72 5.33 19.01
CA LYS A 216 4.02 3.94 19.34
C LYS A 216 5.48 3.55 19.04
N TRP A 217 6.08 4.15 18.01
CA TRP A 217 7.41 3.75 17.54
C TRP A 217 8.52 4.73 17.87
N THR A 218 8.17 5.97 18.19
CA THR A 218 9.14 6.99 18.55
C THR A 218 9.08 7.23 20.06
N HIS A 219 10.05 6.72 20.77
CA HIS A 219 10.21 6.96 22.20
C HIS A 219 11.38 7.94 22.39
N VAL A 220 11.11 9.02 23.07
CA VAL A 220 12.13 9.98 23.49
C VAL A 220 12.06 10.07 25.00
N ASN A 221 13.17 9.81 25.68
CA ASN A 221 13.26 9.86 27.13
C ASN A 221 14.20 11.00 27.53
N ILE A 222 13.65 11.97 28.28
CA ILE A 222 14.39 13.13 28.80
C ILE A 222 14.53 12.94 30.32
N PRO A 223 15.66 12.33 30.79
CA PRO A 223 15.85 11.96 32.19
C PRO A 223 16.19 13.14 33.09
N VAL A 224 16.21 14.38 32.61
CA VAL A 224 16.55 15.57 33.37
C VAL A 224 15.61 15.68 34.57
N VAL A 225 16.20 15.65 35.78
CA VAL A 225 15.46 15.66 37.03
C VAL A 225 15.01 17.08 37.35
N VAL A 226 13.72 17.28 37.53
CA VAL A 226 13.11 18.56 37.91
C VAL A 226 12.93 18.64 39.44
N SER A 227 12.53 17.52 40.06
CA SER A 227 12.29 17.46 41.51
C SER A 227 12.59 16.07 42.08
N LYS A 228 13.12 16.06 43.32
CA LYS A 228 13.27 14.84 44.13
C LYS A 228 12.57 15.09 45.46
N ILE A 229 11.53 14.35 45.73
CA ILE A 229 10.77 14.45 46.97
C ILE A 229 10.91 13.13 47.72
N THR A 230 11.51 13.18 48.92
CA THR A 230 11.61 12.01 49.80
C THR A 230 10.49 12.07 50.84
N ASN A 231 9.62 11.07 50.81
CA ASN A 231 8.53 10.95 51.77
C ASN A 231 9.06 10.54 53.17
N PRO A 232 8.33 10.81 54.28
CA PRO A 232 8.70 10.41 55.61
C PRO A 232 8.94 8.91 55.79
N ALA A 233 8.42 8.07 54.89
CA ALA A 233 8.64 6.63 54.81
C ALA A 233 9.97 6.23 54.14
N GLY A 234 10.80 7.20 53.70
CA GLY A 234 12.09 6.96 53.02
C GLY A 234 12.01 6.67 51.53
N GLU A 235 10.82 6.72 50.91
CA GLU A 235 10.66 6.56 49.48
C GLU A 235 10.95 7.89 48.75
N THR A 236 11.86 7.84 47.78
CA THR A 236 12.20 9.04 46.96
C THR A 236 11.50 8.97 45.61
N THR A 237 10.58 9.89 45.38
CA THR A 237 9.93 10.09 44.10
C THR A 237 10.74 11.09 43.29
N VAL A 238 11.23 10.65 42.13
CA VAL A 238 11.98 11.49 41.18
C VAL A 238 11.05 11.90 40.02
N THR A 239 10.84 13.20 39.88
CA THR A 239 10.08 13.75 38.77
C THR A 239 11.04 14.25 37.70
N THR A 240 10.99 13.67 36.52
CA THR A 240 11.78 14.09 35.35
C THR A 240 10.98 14.99 34.42
N VAL A 241 11.69 15.67 33.50
CA VAL A 241 11.04 16.43 32.42
C VAL A 241 10.12 15.53 31.61
N GLN A 242 10.55 14.29 31.29
CA GLN A 242 9.70 13.33 30.57
C GLN A 242 8.41 13.02 31.32
N THR A 243 8.47 12.80 32.62
CA THR A 243 7.27 12.53 33.44
C THR A 243 6.26 13.67 33.36
N ILE A 244 6.72 14.92 33.39
CA ILE A 244 5.85 16.09 33.28
C ILE A 244 5.24 16.17 31.87
N LEU A 245 6.04 15.96 30.84
CA LEU A 245 5.55 16.01 29.46
C LEU A 245 4.50 14.93 29.20
N ASP A 246 4.72 13.71 29.72
CA ASP A 246 3.78 12.59 29.56
C ASP A 246 2.47 12.79 30.36
N GLN A 247 2.53 13.52 31.47
CA GLN A 247 1.32 13.94 32.22
C GLN A 247 0.52 14.99 31.48
N LEU A 248 1.17 15.89 30.74
CA LEU A 248 0.50 16.89 29.92
C LEU A 248 -0.13 16.25 28.68
N MET A 249 0.66 15.53 27.92
CA MET A 249 0.24 14.80 26.71
C MET A 249 1.24 13.69 26.39
N PRO A 250 0.87 12.40 26.56
CA PRO A 250 1.71 11.29 26.14
C PRO A 250 2.11 11.41 24.67
N GLY A 251 3.42 11.31 24.40
CA GLY A 251 3.92 11.41 23.03
C GLY A 251 4.05 12.83 22.46
N LEU A 252 4.02 13.86 23.29
CA LEU A 252 4.18 15.26 22.87
C LEU A 252 5.49 15.48 22.10
N VAL A 253 6.60 14.95 22.59
CA VAL A 253 7.91 15.11 21.94
C VAL A 253 7.96 14.45 20.56
N PRO A 254 7.57 13.19 20.38
CA PRO A 254 7.43 12.57 19.05
C PRO A 254 6.53 13.37 18.10
N LEU A 255 5.42 13.90 18.60
CA LEU A 255 4.51 14.71 17.79
C LEU A 255 5.16 16.01 17.30
N LEU A 256 5.83 16.75 18.21
CA LEU A 256 6.54 17.98 17.86
C LEU A 256 7.68 17.72 16.87
N LEU A 257 8.44 16.62 17.04
CA LEU A 257 9.47 16.22 16.10
C LEU A 257 8.89 15.91 14.72
N THR A 258 7.72 15.25 14.66
CA THR A 258 7.04 14.97 13.40
C THR A 258 6.61 16.25 12.70
N PHE A 259 6.02 17.23 13.40
CA PHE A 259 5.69 18.52 12.82
C PHE A 259 6.94 19.32 12.39
N GLY A 260 8.02 19.24 13.15
CA GLY A 260 9.31 19.81 12.79
C GLY A 260 9.85 19.21 11.48
N CYS A 261 9.81 17.88 11.33
CA CYS A 261 10.16 17.20 10.09
C CYS A 261 9.30 17.66 8.91
N MET A 262 7.98 17.70 9.11
CA MET A 262 7.05 18.15 8.07
C MET A 262 7.35 19.59 7.64
N TRP A 263 7.66 20.47 8.58
CA TRP A 263 8.03 21.85 8.29
C TRP A 263 9.32 21.93 7.49
N LEU A 264 10.38 21.17 7.87
CA LEU A 264 11.64 21.12 7.14
C LEU A 264 11.47 20.59 5.71
N LEU A 265 10.68 19.52 5.55
CA LEU A 265 10.37 18.93 4.23
C LEU A 265 9.59 19.93 3.35
N ARG A 266 8.64 20.69 3.93
CA ARG A 266 7.94 21.76 3.19
C ARG A 266 8.91 22.88 2.76
N ARG A 267 9.98 23.10 3.51
CA ARG A 267 11.08 24.01 3.16
C ARG A 267 12.04 23.42 2.12
N LYS A 268 11.71 22.22 1.57
CA LYS A 268 12.54 21.49 0.59
C LYS A 268 13.92 21.08 1.11
N VAL A 269 14.10 20.98 2.42
CA VAL A 269 15.30 20.39 3.00
C VAL A 269 15.34 18.92 2.63
N ASN A 270 16.50 18.45 2.16
CA ASN A 270 16.67 17.05 1.76
C ASN A 270 16.50 16.14 2.98
N ALA A 271 15.70 15.08 2.83
CA ALA A 271 15.41 14.12 3.89
C ALA A 271 16.68 13.49 4.52
N LEU A 272 17.75 13.30 3.74
CA LEU A 272 19.03 12.79 4.27
C LEU A 272 19.62 13.73 5.34
N TRP A 273 19.57 15.05 5.13
CA TRP A 273 20.05 16.01 6.13
C TRP A 273 19.21 16.00 7.40
N ILE A 274 17.90 15.80 7.27
CA ILE A 274 16.99 15.67 8.43
C ILE A 274 17.36 14.41 9.21
N ILE A 275 17.56 13.27 8.55
CA ILE A 275 17.99 12.02 9.18
C ILE A 275 19.33 12.19 9.88
N MET A 276 20.33 12.76 9.20
CA MET A 276 21.64 13.01 9.80
C MET A 276 21.54 13.97 11.01
N GLY A 277 20.66 14.97 10.93
CA GLY A 277 20.37 15.86 12.04
C GLY A 277 19.81 15.12 13.26
N PHE A 278 18.88 14.18 13.07
CA PHE A 278 18.37 13.35 14.15
C PHE A 278 19.44 12.43 14.76
N PHE A 279 20.30 11.83 13.94
CA PHE A 279 21.43 11.07 14.46
C PHE A 279 22.35 11.95 15.31
N ALA A 280 22.68 13.15 14.84
CA ALA A 280 23.51 14.09 15.60
C ALA A 280 22.84 14.49 16.93
N ILE A 281 21.54 14.85 16.90
CA ILE A 281 20.78 15.21 18.11
C ILE A 281 20.75 14.02 19.10
N GLY A 282 20.51 12.80 18.61
CA GLY A 282 20.48 11.61 19.45
C GLY A 282 21.82 11.33 20.12
N ILE A 283 22.93 11.35 19.36
CA ILE A 283 24.28 11.10 19.86
C ILE A 283 24.71 12.18 20.87
N PHE A 284 24.58 13.46 20.49
CA PHE A 284 24.94 14.57 21.37
C PHE A 284 24.05 14.65 22.60
N GLY A 285 22.72 14.47 22.42
CA GLY A 285 21.77 14.46 23.53
C GLY A 285 22.03 13.37 24.55
N TYR A 286 22.41 12.18 24.08
CA TYR A 286 22.83 11.09 24.95
C TYR A 286 24.16 11.40 25.66
N TRP A 287 25.15 11.93 24.93
CA TRP A 287 26.48 12.24 25.47
C TRP A 287 26.43 13.29 26.58
N ILE A 288 25.59 14.31 26.47
CA ILE A 288 25.41 15.34 27.52
C ILE A 288 24.41 14.94 28.61
N GLY A 289 23.82 13.73 28.55
CA GLY A 289 22.84 13.24 29.52
C GLY A 289 21.45 13.90 29.40
N PHE A 290 21.18 14.59 28.31
CA PHE A 290 19.85 15.19 28.05
C PHE A 290 18.85 14.17 27.51
N LEU A 291 19.30 13.15 26.79
CA LEU A 291 18.50 12.01 26.31
C LEU A 291 18.99 10.71 26.95
N ALA A 292 18.06 9.78 27.19
CA ALA A 292 18.36 8.43 27.62
C ALA A 292 17.66 7.40 26.72
N PRO A 293 18.18 6.14 26.65
CA PRO A 293 17.55 5.06 25.91
C PRO A 293 16.19 4.65 26.47
#